data_70c0207fc1b438e9cd0b69fe336b4338
#
_entry.id   70c0207fc1b438e9cd0b69fe336b4338
#
_cell.length_a   1.000
_cell.length_b   1.000
_cell.length_c   1.000
_cell.angle_alpha   90.00
_cell.angle_beta   90.00
_cell.angle_gamma   90.00
#
_symmetry.space_group_name_H-M   'P 1'
#
loop_
_entity.id
_entity.type
_entity.pdbx_description
1 polymer ?
#
loop_
_entity_poly.entity_id
_entity_poly.type
_entity_poly.pdbx_seq_one_letter_code
_entity_poly.pdbx_strand_id
1 'polypeptide(L)'
;MKISKILTGGVLTTLAAASAVVTAPFATALGGDGKPPIPAATCRAIVSAANAGEPVPDPSILHDSDSIPAYLKDGRLDFVVQKDFPYRKELDAAVAEWNEALKGKVVLAETATATDQTISVRYDPVPDSYVLAQASPSHRYLSVHVTSYLYPDAIRATIAHEFGHLLGIRHTCDHTLMAGSMHRHPSAHVTATDVASVLQGQFD
;
A
#
# COMPACT_ATOMS: atom_id res chain seq x y z
N MET A 1 -31.49 -18.78 -74.21
CA MET A 1 -30.86 -19.48 -73.05
C MET A 1 -30.43 -18.38 -72.06
N LYS A 2 -31.22 -18.15 -70.99
CA LYS A 2 -31.00 -17.07 -70.03
C LYS A 2 -30.28 -17.66 -68.81
N ILE A 3 -29.13 -17.12 -68.49
CA ILE A 3 -28.33 -17.50 -67.27
C ILE A 3 -28.58 -16.41 -66.24
N SER A 4 -29.27 -16.78 -65.17
CA SER A 4 -29.45 -15.96 -63.95
C SER A 4 -28.21 -15.97 -63.10
N LYS A 5 -27.71 -14.78 -62.76
CA LYS A 5 -26.65 -14.59 -61.75
C LYS A 5 -27.29 -14.52 -60.38
N ILE A 6 -26.88 -15.43 -59.50
CA ILE A 6 -27.21 -15.40 -58.09
C ILE A 6 -26.14 -14.56 -57.37
N LEU A 7 -26.56 -13.43 -56.76
CA LEU A 7 -25.72 -12.66 -55.84
C LEU A 7 -25.83 -13.29 -54.47
N THR A 8 -24.75 -13.87 -53.97
CA THR A 8 -24.59 -14.25 -52.58
C THR A 8 -24.09 -13.04 -51.77
N GLY A 9 -24.95 -12.46 -50.97
CA GLY A 9 -24.62 -11.42 -50.01
C GLY A 9 -23.91 -12.04 -48.81
N GLY A 10 -22.62 -11.74 -48.65
CA GLY A 10 -21.86 -12.08 -47.45
C GLY A 10 -22.16 -11.09 -46.33
N VAL A 11 -22.74 -11.59 -45.24
CA VAL A 11 -22.89 -10.82 -44.02
C VAL A 11 -21.54 -10.84 -43.28
N LEU A 12 -20.85 -9.69 -43.27
CA LEU A 12 -19.70 -9.50 -42.38
C LEU A 12 -20.21 -9.27 -40.97
N THR A 13 -20.14 -10.30 -40.14
CA THR A 13 -20.27 -10.15 -38.68
C THR A 13 -18.96 -9.65 -38.11
N THR A 14 -18.89 -8.37 -37.79
CA THR A 14 -17.81 -7.78 -36.99
C THR A 14 -17.95 -8.28 -35.53
N LEU A 15 -17.11 -9.20 -35.12
CA LEU A 15 -16.92 -9.51 -33.71
C LEU A 15 -16.21 -8.30 -33.08
N ALA A 16 -16.95 -7.51 -32.32
CA ALA A 16 -16.38 -6.57 -31.37
C ALA A 16 -15.78 -7.37 -30.20
N ALA A 17 -14.46 -7.52 -30.19
CA ALA A 17 -13.75 -8.02 -29.02
C ALA A 17 -13.87 -6.96 -27.91
N ALA A 18 -14.80 -7.15 -27.00
CA ALA A 18 -14.84 -6.41 -25.76
C ALA A 18 -13.62 -6.85 -24.93
N SER A 19 -12.57 -6.04 -24.95
CA SER A 19 -11.48 -6.15 -23.99
C SER A 19 -12.05 -5.85 -22.60
N ALA A 20 -12.43 -6.89 -21.88
CA ALA A 20 -12.69 -6.80 -20.46
C ALA A 20 -11.36 -6.43 -19.81
N VAL A 21 -11.20 -5.16 -19.45
CA VAL A 21 -10.18 -4.75 -18.48
C VAL A 21 -10.56 -5.47 -17.18
N VAL A 22 -9.91 -6.60 -16.94
CA VAL A 22 -9.95 -7.26 -15.64
C VAL A 22 -9.16 -6.34 -14.72
N THR A 23 -9.85 -5.38 -14.13
CA THR A 23 -9.38 -4.73 -12.91
C THR A 23 -9.39 -5.82 -11.85
N ALA A 24 -8.26 -6.52 -11.70
CA ALA A 24 -8.06 -7.37 -10.53
C ALA A 24 -8.34 -6.47 -9.32
N PRO A 25 -9.26 -6.83 -8.44
CA PRO A 25 -9.41 -6.09 -7.20
C PRO A 25 -8.04 -6.18 -6.52
N PHE A 26 -7.47 -5.02 -6.19
CA PHE A 26 -6.40 -4.96 -5.19
C PHE A 26 -7.06 -5.44 -3.89
N ALA A 27 -7.11 -6.75 -3.72
CA ALA A 27 -7.68 -7.37 -2.56
C ALA A 27 -6.66 -7.19 -1.44
N THR A 28 -6.80 -6.10 -0.77
CA THR A 28 -6.86 -5.93 0.66
C THR A 28 -5.90 -6.79 1.46
N ALA A 29 -4.68 -6.31 1.55
CA ALA A 29 -3.82 -6.57 2.70
C ALA A 29 -4.37 -5.83 3.92
N LEU A 30 -5.52 -6.25 4.44
CA LEU A 30 -6.22 -5.41 5.40
C LEU A 30 -6.64 -6.24 6.58
N GLY A 31 -5.72 -6.34 7.52
CA GLY A 31 -6.12 -6.42 8.91
C GLY A 31 -6.96 -5.16 9.17
N GLY A 32 -8.25 -5.33 9.44
CA GLY A 32 -9.04 -4.19 9.86
C GLY A 32 -8.43 -3.64 11.15
N ASP A 33 -8.06 -2.37 11.16
CA ASP A 33 -7.57 -1.67 12.33
C ASP A 33 -8.66 -1.51 13.41
N GLY A 34 -9.85 -2.03 13.13
CA GLY A 34 -11.02 -1.97 14.02
C GLY A 34 -11.58 -0.56 14.22
N LYS A 35 -10.96 0.46 13.63
CA LYS A 35 -11.43 1.84 13.74
C LYS A 35 -12.45 2.18 12.64
N PRO A 36 -13.40 3.08 12.93
CA PRO A 36 -14.36 3.52 11.92
C PRO A 36 -13.62 4.26 10.78
N PRO A 37 -14.12 4.19 9.54
CA PRO A 37 -13.55 4.90 8.42
C PRO A 37 -13.61 6.42 8.64
N ILE A 38 -12.60 7.13 8.13
CA ILE A 38 -12.57 8.59 8.18
C ILE A 38 -13.67 9.14 7.26
N PRO A 39 -14.53 10.07 7.73
CA PRO A 39 -15.59 10.63 6.91
C PRO A 39 -15.06 11.29 5.62
N ALA A 40 -15.77 11.15 4.51
CA ALA A 40 -15.33 11.66 3.20
C ALA A 40 -15.06 13.18 3.19
N ALA A 41 -15.81 13.97 3.95
CA ALA A 41 -15.57 15.41 4.05
C ALA A 41 -14.23 15.71 4.76
N THR A 42 -13.94 14.98 5.84
CA THR A 42 -12.68 15.06 6.57
C THR A 42 -11.51 14.62 5.69
N CYS A 43 -11.66 13.51 4.94
CA CYS A 43 -10.66 13.07 3.97
C CYS A 43 -10.35 14.14 2.92
N ARG A 44 -11.36 14.81 2.36
CA ARG A 44 -11.10 15.88 1.40
C ARG A 44 -10.28 17.03 1.99
N ALA A 45 -10.56 17.42 3.22
CA ALA A 45 -9.81 18.48 3.91
C ALA A 45 -8.36 18.07 4.16
N ILE A 46 -8.14 16.83 4.65
CA ILE A 46 -6.80 16.27 4.90
C ILE A 46 -5.98 16.21 3.60
N VAL A 47 -6.53 15.60 2.55
CA VAL A 47 -5.83 15.45 1.26
C VAL A 47 -5.53 16.80 0.63
N SER A 48 -6.45 17.77 0.75
CA SER A 48 -6.22 19.14 0.25
C SER A 48 -5.08 19.83 1.00
N ALA A 49 -5.08 19.80 2.32
CA ALA A 49 -4.03 20.40 3.14
C ALA A 49 -2.67 19.75 2.87
N ALA A 50 -2.61 18.41 2.88
CA ALA A 50 -1.36 17.68 2.60
C ALA A 50 -0.78 18.01 1.22
N ASN A 51 -1.61 18.06 0.17
CA ASN A 51 -1.17 18.42 -1.17
C ASN A 51 -0.71 19.89 -1.30
N ALA A 52 -1.23 20.76 -0.45
CA ALA A 52 -0.78 22.16 -0.37
C ALA A 52 0.49 22.33 0.48
N GLY A 53 0.95 21.27 1.15
CA GLY A 53 2.06 21.35 2.11
C GLY A 53 1.68 22.05 3.42
N GLU A 54 0.39 22.13 3.72
CA GLU A 54 -0.17 22.76 4.92
C GLU A 54 -0.38 21.70 6.02
N PRO A 55 -0.46 22.11 7.30
CA PRO A 55 -0.83 21.20 8.38
C PRO A 55 -2.20 20.55 8.14
N VAL A 56 -2.28 19.25 8.29
CA VAL A 56 -3.55 18.53 8.14
C VAL A 56 -4.44 18.77 9.36
N PRO A 57 -5.76 18.91 9.14
CA PRO A 57 -6.70 19.01 10.26
C PRO A 57 -6.70 17.70 11.06
N ASP A 58 -6.57 17.82 12.38
CA ASP A 58 -6.62 16.70 13.32
C ASP A 58 -5.77 15.48 12.87
N PRO A 59 -4.43 15.59 12.90
CA PRO A 59 -3.56 14.51 12.46
C PRO A 59 -3.70 13.23 13.31
N SER A 60 -4.23 13.30 14.52
CA SER A 60 -4.43 12.15 15.42
C SER A 60 -5.32 11.06 14.81
N ILE A 61 -6.28 11.45 13.97
CA ILE A 61 -7.18 10.49 13.31
C ILE A 61 -6.49 9.64 12.25
N LEU A 62 -5.26 9.97 11.86
CA LEU A 62 -4.46 9.24 10.86
C LEU A 62 -3.58 8.15 11.49
N HIS A 63 -3.59 8.02 12.82
CA HIS A 63 -2.74 7.10 13.56
C HIS A 63 -3.51 5.97 14.23
N ASP A 64 -2.82 4.82 14.39
CA ASP A 64 -3.36 3.68 15.12
C ASP A 64 -3.37 3.90 16.63
N SER A 65 -2.38 4.62 17.15
CA SER A 65 -2.23 4.94 18.56
C SER A 65 -1.77 6.38 18.74
N ASP A 66 -1.99 6.92 19.94
CA ASP A 66 -1.56 8.27 20.33
C ASP A 66 -0.06 8.33 20.69
N SER A 67 0.68 7.25 20.47
CA SER A 67 2.10 7.15 20.80
C SER A 67 2.93 6.66 19.61
N ILE A 68 4.12 7.25 19.47
CA ILE A 68 5.14 6.78 18.52
C ILE A 68 5.48 5.32 18.83
N PRO A 69 5.54 4.44 17.81
CA PRO A 69 5.98 3.06 18.04
C PRO A 69 7.37 3.01 18.69
N ALA A 70 7.52 2.24 19.75
CA ALA A 70 8.75 2.19 20.55
C ALA A 70 10.00 1.77 19.74
N TYR A 71 9.81 1.07 18.62
CA TYR A 71 10.87 0.68 17.69
C TYR A 71 11.22 1.80 16.67
N LEU A 72 10.42 2.85 16.56
CA LEU A 72 10.74 4.03 15.77
C LEU A 72 11.50 5.03 16.66
N LYS A 73 12.81 4.89 16.72
CA LYS A 73 13.66 5.64 17.61
C LYS A 73 14.46 6.68 16.85
N ASP A 74 14.46 7.91 17.34
CA ASP A 74 15.22 9.03 16.76
C ASP A 74 14.96 9.21 15.25
N GLY A 75 13.72 9.04 14.81
CA GLY A 75 13.36 9.09 13.41
C GLY A 75 13.87 7.92 12.57
N ARG A 76 14.19 6.78 13.19
CA ARG A 76 14.74 5.62 12.48
C ARG A 76 13.95 4.34 12.80
N LEU A 77 13.57 3.63 11.74
CA LEU A 77 12.99 2.30 11.78
C LEU A 77 14.00 1.30 11.21
N ASP A 78 14.57 0.48 12.08
CA ASP A 78 15.47 -0.58 11.67
C ASP A 78 14.72 -1.87 11.37
N PHE A 79 15.08 -2.55 10.28
CA PHE A 79 14.52 -3.84 9.95
C PHE A 79 15.59 -4.85 9.51
N VAL A 80 15.29 -6.13 9.68
CA VAL A 80 16.05 -7.26 9.13
C VAL A 80 15.19 -8.01 8.16
N VAL A 81 15.82 -8.54 7.12
CA VAL A 81 15.12 -9.30 6.07
C VAL A 81 15.43 -10.77 6.22
N GLN A 82 14.40 -11.61 6.16
CA GLN A 82 14.56 -13.06 6.14
C GLN A 82 15.50 -13.47 4.99
N LYS A 83 16.40 -14.39 5.27
CA LYS A 83 17.23 -15.02 4.24
C LYS A 83 16.29 -15.65 3.18
N ASP A 84 16.64 -15.47 1.91
CA ASP A 84 15.86 -15.99 0.78
C ASP A 84 14.46 -15.34 0.61
N PHE A 85 14.29 -14.10 1.08
CA PHE A 85 13.07 -13.31 0.85
C PHE A 85 12.86 -13.10 -0.67
N PRO A 86 11.75 -13.58 -1.27
CA PRO A 86 11.62 -13.66 -2.72
C PRO A 86 11.35 -12.32 -3.42
N TYR A 87 10.88 -11.32 -2.68
CA TYR A 87 10.48 -10.00 -3.21
C TYR A 87 11.48 -8.90 -2.83
N ARG A 88 12.77 -9.24 -2.88
CA ARG A 88 13.84 -8.32 -2.47
C ARG A 88 13.83 -7.01 -3.25
N LYS A 89 13.66 -7.06 -4.57
CA LYS A 89 13.62 -5.89 -5.44
C LYS A 89 12.45 -4.96 -5.10
N GLU A 90 11.28 -5.53 -4.86
CA GLU A 90 10.07 -4.81 -4.50
C GLU A 90 10.18 -4.19 -3.10
N LEU A 91 10.81 -4.90 -2.16
CA LEU A 91 11.13 -4.39 -0.83
C LEU A 91 12.09 -3.18 -0.92
N ASP A 92 13.18 -3.31 -1.64
CA ASP A 92 14.16 -2.23 -1.80
C ASP A 92 13.52 -0.98 -2.42
N ALA A 93 12.65 -1.18 -3.41
CA ALA A 93 11.90 -0.10 -4.05
C ALA A 93 10.90 0.57 -3.10
N ALA A 94 10.17 -0.21 -2.29
CA ALA A 94 9.23 0.32 -1.29
C ALA A 94 9.95 1.14 -0.21
N VAL A 95 11.08 0.65 0.28
CA VAL A 95 11.93 1.35 1.27
C VAL A 95 12.50 2.64 0.67
N ALA A 96 13.01 2.59 -0.57
CA ALA A 96 13.53 3.77 -1.25
C ALA A 96 12.45 4.84 -1.44
N GLU A 97 11.24 4.45 -1.81
CA GLU A 97 10.11 5.37 -1.99
C GLU A 97 9.74 6.11 -0.69
N TRP A 98 9.64 5.38 0.43
CA TRP A 98 9.40 6.00 1.73
C TRP A 98 10.55 6.93 2.14
N ASN A 99 11.80 6.51 2.00
CA ASN A 99 12.96 7.31 2.37
C ASN A 99 13.06 8.60 1.53
N GLU A 100 12.75 8.53 0.24
CA GLU A 100 12.66 9.70 -0.63
C GLU A 100 11.55 10.65 -0.19
N ALA A 101 10.35 10.12 0.07
CA ALA A 101 9.19 10.91 0.46
C ALA A 101 9.39 11.61 1.83
N LEU A 102 10.00 10.92 2.79
CA LEU A 102 10.22 11.43 4.15
C LEU A 102 11.46 12.34 4.27
N LYS A 103 12.30 12.44 3.22
CA LYS A 103 13.45 13.37 3.12
C LYS A 103 14.39 13.35 4.32
N GLY A 104 14.64 12.15 4.87
CA GLY A 104 15.54 11.94 6.00
C GLY A 104 15.00 12.34 7.37
N LYS A 105 13.76 12.81 7.48
CA LYS A 105 13.12 13.05 8.79
C LYS A 105 12.79 11.75 9.50
N VAL A 106 12.41 10.74 8.73
CA VAL A 106 12.33 9.35 9.16
C VAL A 106 13.06 8.50 8.13
N VAL A 107 13.80 7.51 8.60
CA VAL A 107 14.62 6.63 7.76
C VAL A 107 14.27 5.17 8.03
N LEU A 108 13.86 4.45 7.02
CA LEU A 108 13.75 3.00 7.03
C LEU A 108 15.13 2.43 6.64
N ALA A 109 15.72 1.63 7.52
CA ALA A 109 17.06 1.11 7.29
C ALA A 109 17.18 -0.38 7.58
N GLU A 110 17.70 -1.11 6.60
CA GLU A 110 18.08 -2.51 6.84
C GLU A 110 19.31 -2.59 7.72
N THR A 111 19.29 -3.52 8.66
CA THR A 111 20.42 -3.86 9.54
C THR A 111 20.74 -5.34 9.43
N ALA A 112 22.03 -5.68 9.63
CA ALA A 112 22.47 -7.08 9.61
C ALA A 112 22.13 -7.84 10.91
N THR A 113 21.88 -7.12 11.99
CA THR A 113 21.68 -7.72 13.33
C THR A 113 20.31 -7.38 13.87
N ALA A 114 19.52 -8.39 14.18
CA ALA A 114 18.24 -8.22 14.86
C ALA A 114 18.46 -7.83 16.33
N THR A 115 17.66 -6.91 16.81
CA THR A 115 17.52 -6.51 18.21
C THR A 115 16.07 -6.60 18.64
N ASP A 116 15.77 -6.32 19.89
CA ASP A 116 14.40 -6.23 20.41
C ASP A 116 13.62 -5.02 19.84
N GLN A 117 14.28 -4.11 19.13
CA GLN A 117 13.67 -2.95 18.47
C GLN A 117 13.55 -3.12 16.94
N THR A 118 14.08 -4.20 16.39
CA THR A 118 14.15 -4.40 14.94
C THR A 118 12.87 -5.04 14.39
N ILE A 119 12.38 -4.54 13.26
CA ILE A 119 11.27 -5.16 12.51
C ILE A 119 11.80 -6.37 11.74
N SER A 120 11.10 -7.48 11.79
CA SER A 120 11.39 -8.67 10.98
C SER A 120 10.56 -8.64 9.70
N VAL A 121 11.19 -8.48 8.54
CA VAL A 121 10.55 -8.63 7.22
C VAL A 121 10.69 -10.06 6.77
N ARG A 122 9.56 -10.75 6.55
CA ARG A 122 9.54 -12.18 6.26
C ARG A 122 8.56 -12.54 5.14
N TYR A 123 8.81 -13.68 4.53
CA TYR A 123 7.89 -14.31 3.59
C TYR A 123 7.24 -15.52 4.28
N ASP A 124 5.92 -15.49 4.34
CA ASP A 124 5.10 -16.51 4.98
C ASP A 124 3.90 -16.81 4.06
N PRO A 125 4.13 -17.62 2.99
CA PRO A 125 3.13 -17.81 1.97
C PRO A 125 1.91 -18.55 2.52
N VAL A 126 0.74 -17.95 2.33
CA VAL A 126 -0.54 -18.56 2.69
C VAL A 126 -1.31 -18.81 1.39
N PRO A 127 -1.43 -20.07 0.95
CA PRO A 127 -2.19 -20.42 -0.23
C PRO A 127 -3.64 -19.91 -0.11
N ASP A 128 -4.16 -19.37 -1.20
CA ASP A 128 -5.53 -18.86 -1.31
C ASP A 128 -5.90 -17.75 -0.30
N SER A 129 -4.91 -17.10 0.28
CA SER A 129 -5.13 -15.96 1.16
C SER A 129 -5.60 -14.74 0.38
N TYR A 130 -6.64 -14.08 0.87
CA TYR A 130 -7.03 -12.74 0.43
C TYR A 130 -6.17 -11.64 1.06
N VAL A 131 -5.39 -11.98 2.08
CA VAL A 131 -4.43 -11.07 2.72
C VAL A 131 -3.09 -11.22 2.01
N LEU A 132 -2.64 -10.14 1.35
CA LEU A 132 -1.42 -10.13 0.54
C LEU A 132 -0.17 -9.98 1.39
N ALA A 133 -0.26 -9.16 2.45
CA ALA A 133 0.77 -8.98 3.46
C ALA A 133 0.11 -8.51 4.76
N GLN A 134 0.88 -8.45 5.81
CA GLN A 134 0.44 -8.00 7.13
C GLN A 134 1.59 -7.35 7.89
N ALA A 135 1.35 -6.17 8.45
CA ALA A 135 2.19 -5.59 9.47
C ALA A 135 1.64 -5.90 10.86
N SER A 136 2.51 -6.12 11.81
CA SER A 136 2.18 -6.23 13.24
C SER A 136 3.13 -5.35 14.05
N PRO A 137 2.75 -4.09 14.31
CA PRO A 137 3.55 -3.18 15.12
C PRO A 137 3.87 -3.74 16.52
N SER A 138 2.90 -4.36 17.19
CA SER A 138 3.08 -4.95 18.51
C SER A 138 4.04 -6.15 18.55
N HIS A 139 4.10 -6.93 17.47
CA HIS A 139 5.00 -8.08 17.34
C HIS A 139 6.22 -7.78 16.47
N ARG A 140 6.34 -6.56 15.95
CA ARG A 140 7.48 -6.06 15.16
C ARG A 140 7.81 -6.93 13.95
N TYR A 141 6.81 -7.20 13.12
CA TYR A 141 7.05 -7.86 11.84
C TYR A 141 6.22 -7.26 10.69
N LEU A 142 6.73 -7.47 9.49
CA LEU A 142 6.04 -7.38 8.22
C LEU A 142 6.13 -8.74 7.56
N SER A 143 4.99 -9.34 7.25
CA SER A 143 4.90 -10.65 6.60
C SER A 143 4.23 -10.50 5.24
N VAL A 144 4.87 -11.02 4.19
CA VAL A 144 4.30 -11.09 2.83
C VAL A 144 3.76 -12.49 2.59
N HIS A 145 2.49 -12.59 2.20
CA HIS A 145 1.76 -13.85 2.03
C HIS A 145 1.51 -14.21 0.57
N VAL A 146 1.84 -13.29 -0.35
CA VAL A 146 1.55 -13.42 -1.79
C VAL A 146 2.20 -14.65 -2.39
N THR A 147 1.41 -15.46 -3.08
CA THR A 147 1.90 -16.53 -3.96
C THR A 147 1.78 -16.10 -5.41
N SER A 148 2.84 -15.65 -6.01
CA SER A 148 3.19 -15.54 -7.44
C SER A 148 2.23 -14.92 -8.50
N TYR A 149 1.06 -14.39 -8.16
CA TYR A 149 0.10 -13.91 -9.17
C TYR A 149 0.00 -12.39 -9.30
N LEU A 150 0.74 -11.62 -8.51
CA LEU A 150 0.69 -10.16 -8.57
C LEU A 150 1.82 -9.61 -9.43
N TYR A 151 1.52 -8.49 -10.08
CA TYR A 151 2.55 -7.70 -10.76
C TYR A 151 3.52 -7.11 -9.73
N PRO A 152 4.82 -6.93 -10.08
CA PRO A 152 5.83 -6.38 -9.19
C PRO A 152 5.42 -5.07 -8.51
N ASP A 153 4.77 -4.15 -9.25
CA ASP A 153 4.30 -2.88 -8.69
C ASP A 153 3.23 -3.06 -7.62
N ALA A 154 2.38 -4.06 -7.73
CA ALA A 154 1.38 -4.37 -6.72
C ALA A 154 2.03 -4.93 -5.44
N ILE A 155 3.05 -5.78 -5.58
CA ILE A 155 3.82 -6.32 -4.45
C ILE A 155 4.57 -5.18 -3.76
N ARG A 156 5.25 -4.31 -4.51
CA ARG A 156 5.92 -3.12 -3.99
C ARG A 156 4.95 -2.22 -3.22
N ALA A 157 3.80 -1.88 -3.81
CA ALA A 157 2.79 -1.05 -3.16
C ALA A 157 2.25 -1.70 -1.87
N THR A 158 2.03 -3.02 -1.87
CA THR A 158 1.63 -3.77 -0.69
C THR A 158 2.69 -3.68 0.41
N ILE A 159 3.96 -3.92 0.10
CA ILE A 159 5.06 -3.80 1.08
C ILE A 159 5.16 -2.37 1.61
N ALA A 160 5.05 -1.36 0.73
CA ALA A 160 5.06 0.04 1.14
C ALA A 160 3.88 0.39 2.07
N HIS A 161 2.69 -0.14 1.80
CA HIS A 161 1.51 0.00 2.66
C HIS A 161 1.77 -0.58 4.06
N GLU A 162 2.31 -1.78 4.15
CA GLU A 162 2.62 -2.40 5.43
C GLU A 162 3.69 -1.64 6.23
N PHE A 163 4.68 -1.04 5.55
CA PHE A 163 5.59 -0.11 6.21
C PHE A 163 4.87 1.12 6.77
N GLY A 164 3.83 1.62 6.09
CA GLY A 164 2.99 2.69 6.63
C GLY A 164 2.37 2.34 7.98
N HIS A 165 1.87 1.11 8.16
CA HIS A 165 1.40 0.63 9.46
C HIS A 165 2.52 0.57 10.50
N LEU A 166 3.72 0.14 10.11
CA LEU A 166 4.88 0.16 11.00
C LEU A 166 5.35 1.58 11.33
N LEU A 167 5.07 2.55 10.49
CA LEU A 167 5.27 3.97 10.78
C LEU A 167 4.13 4.57 11.62
N GLY A 168 3.17 3.76 12.08
CA GLY A 168 2.07 4.17 12.96
C GLY A 168 0.83 4.69 12.24
N ILE A 169 0.77 4.64 10.91
CA ILE A 169 -0.38 5.11 10.15
C ILE A 169 -1.45 4.02 10.13
N ARG A 170 -2.70 4.42 10.40
CA ARG A 170 -3.86 3.56 10.18
C ARG A 170 -4.32 3.62 8.72
N HIS A 171 -5.37 2.85 8.39
CA HIS A 171 -6.06 3.05 7.12
C HIS A 171 -6.66 4.47 7.04
N THR A 172 -6.34 5.18 5.96
CA THR A 172 -6.69 6.59 5.79
C THR A 172 -7.68 6.80 4.63
N CYS A 173 -7.47 7.81 3.84
CA CYS A 173 -8.40 8.28 2.81
C CYS A 173 -8.23 7.54 1.48
N ASP A 174 -9.25 7.57 0.64
CA ASP A 174 -9.15 7.13 -0.76
C ASP A 174 -8.01 7.86 -1.49
N HIS A 175 -7.43 7.20 -2.48
CA HIS A 175 -6.32 7.70 -3.29
C HIS A 175 -5.02 7.97 -2.51
N THR A 176 -4.88 7.44 -1.31
CA THR A 176 -3.60 7.37 -0.57
C THR A 176 -3.03 5.96 -0.62
N LEU A 177 -1.74 5.80 -0.32
CA LEU A 177 -1.15 4.47 -0.17
C LEU A 177 -1.82 3.70 0.97
N MET A 178 -2.14 4.40 2.07
CA MET A 178 -2.78 3.83 3.26
C MET A 178 -4.31 3.73 3.16
N ALA A 179 -4.88 3.79 1.96
CA ALA A 179 -6.31 3.56 1.76
C ALA A 179 -6.68 2.12 2.16
N GLY A 180 -7.70 1.98 3.00
CA GLY A 180 -8.18 0.67 3.46
C GLY A 180 -9.03 -0.07 2.43
N SER A 181 -9.39 -1.34 2.72
CA SER A 181 -10.21 -2.19 1.84
C SER A 181 -11.60 -1.63 1.54
N MET A 182 -12.09 -0.77 2.42
CA MET A 182 -13.37 -0.08 2.21
C MET A 182 -13.27 1.03 1.18
N HIS A 183 -12.06 1.43 0.82
CA HIS A 183 -11.76 2.42 -0.20
C HIS A 183 -11.44 1.71 -1.53
N ARG A 184 -12.08 2.13 -2.60
CA ARG A 184 -12.04 1.42 -3.89
C ARG A 184 -10.80 1.75 -4.73
N HIS A 185 -10.01 2.75 -4.35
CA HIS A 185 -8.94 3.29 -5.19
C HIS A 185 -7.69 3.64 -4.35
N PRO A 186 -6.94 2.64 -3.85
CA PRO A 186 -5.67 2.92 -3.19
C PRO A 186 -4.67 3.51 -4.20
N SER A 187 -3.79 4.40 -3.75
CA SER A 187 -2.61 4.79 -4.50
C SER A 187 -1.62 3.62 -4.53
N ALA A 188 -0.96 3.43 -5.65
CA ALA A 188 0.19 2.52 -5.72
C ALA A 188 1.46 3.15 -5.14
N HIS A 189 1.47 4.44 -4.83
CA HIS A 189 2.62 5.22 -4.40
C HIS A 189 2.35 5.96 -3.10
N VAL A 190 3.43 6.23 -2.35
CA VAL A 190 3.40 7.12 -1.18
C VAL A 190 2.91 8.49 -1.60
N THR A 191 1.88 9.01 -0.93
CA THR A 191 1.27 10.31 -1.23
C THR A 191 1.66 11.38 -0.21
N ALA A 192 1.38 12.64 -0.52
CA ALA A 192 1.56 13.73 0.42
C ALA A 192 0.78 13.52 1.74
N THR A 193 -0.39 12.87 1.66
CA THR A 193 -1.19 12.53 2.85
C THR A 193 -0.49 11.48 3.71
N ASP A 194 0.10 10.45 3.13
CA ASP A 194 0.84 9.42 3.87
C ASP A 194 2.07 10.05 4.55
N VAL A 195 2.79 10.93 3.86
CA VAL A 195 3.92 11.69 4.44
C VAL A 195 3.47 12.59 5.59
N ALA A 196 2.40 13.35 5.40
CA ALA A 196 1.85 14.21 6.45
C ALA A 196 1.41 13.38 7.66
N SER A 197 0.84 12.19 7.44
CA SER A 197 0.45 11.26 8.51
C SER A 197 1.67 10.85 9.35
N VAL A 198 2.82 10.54 8.74
CA VAL A 198 4.03 10.21 9.50
C VAL A 198 4.56 11.43 10.26
N LEU A 199 4.68 12.57 9.59
CA LEU A 199 5.45 13.70 10.13
C LEU A 199 4.67 14.55 11.13
N GLN A 200 3.36 14.69 11.00
CA GLN A 200 2.55 15.58 11.84
C GLN A 200 1.90 14.86 13.03
N GLY A 201 1.87 13.54 13.04
CA GLY A 201 1.28 12.80 14.14
C GLY A 201 2.28 12.27 15.16
N GLN A 202 3.56 12.30 14.84
CA GLN A 202 4.60 11.63 15.66
C GLN A 202 5.71 12.57 16.14
N PHE A 203 5.85 13.75 15.56
CA PHE A 203 7.03 14.59 15.78
C PHE A 203 6.70 16.05 16.13
N ASP A 204 5.43 16.37 16.46
CA ASP A 204 5.00 17.67 17.00
C ASP A 204 4.96 17.71 18.53
#